data_e16ca13ceff9eece1e2ff96f08538b4a
#
_entry.id   e16ca13ceff9eece1e2ff96f08538b4a
#
_cell.length_a   1.000
_cell.length_b   1.000
_cell.length_c   1.000
_cell.angle_alpha   90.00
_cell.angle_beta   90.00
_cell.angle_gamma   90.00
#
_symmetry.space_group_name_H-M   'P 1'
#
loop_
_entity.id
_entity.type
_entity.pdbx_description
1 polymer ?
#
loop_
_entity_poly.entity_id
_entity_poly.type
_entity_poly.pdbx_seq_one_letter_code
_entity_poly.pdbx_strand_id
1 'polypeptide(L)'
;MSKTRYKIRLWEYDGEASVANAVTFDSFAEAEARFNDLRVSEEMPCVEFIKERIANGCIIGDEVLNVRQFASAFEGQANAGGLPSFP
;
A
#
# COMPACT_ATOMS: atom_id res chain seq x y z
N MET A 1 -9.76 -12.59 22.17
CA MET A 1 -8.81 -13.19 21.25
C MET A 1 -8.52 -12.29 20.11
N SER A 2 -7.30 -12.21 19.65
CA SER A 2 -6.95 -11.39 18.51
C SER A 2 -6.89 -12.25 17.25
N LYS A 3 -7.13 -11.61 16.11
CA LYS A 3 -7.12 -12.23 14.81
C LYS A 3 -6.23 -11.40 13.90
N THR A 4 -5.54 -12.05 13.00
CA THR A 4 -4.73 -11.35 12.00
C THR A 4 -5.47 -11.31 10.68
N ARG A 5 -5.45 -10.16 10.05
CA ARG A 5 -6.06 -9.97 8.75
C ARG A 5 -5.07 -9.19 7.88
N TYR A 6 -5.13 -9.39 6.60
CA TYR A 6 -4.24 -8.71 5.66
C TYR A 6 -5.07 -7.80 4.77
N LYS A 7 -4.52 -6.65 4.43
CA LYS A 7 -5.22 -5.66 3.64
C LYS A 7 -4.31 -5.18 2.52
N ILE A 8 -4.86 -5.01 1.34
CA ILE A 8 -4.19 -4.34 0.24
C ILE A 8 -4.88 -3.00 0.08
N ARG A 9 -4.14 -1.92 0.28
CA ARG A 9 -4.67 -0.56 0.11
C ARG A 9 -4.15 0.00 -1.21
N LEU A 10 -5.09 0.43 -2.06
CA LEU A 10 -4.76 0.97 -3.36
C LEU A 10 -5.08 2.45 -3.36
N TRP A 11 -4.10 3.25 -3.73
CA TRP A 11 -4.30 4.68 -3.85
C TRP A 11 -4.51 4.99 -5.32
N GLU A 12 -5.71 5.46 -5.66
CA GLU A 12 -6.07 5.76 -7.03
C GLU A 12 -6.15 7.27 -7.23
N TYR A 13 -5.67 7.73 -8.36
CA TYR A 13 -5.62 9.16 -8.66
C TYR A 13 -6.33 9.40 -9.99
N ASP A 14 -7.29 10.32 -9.99
CA ASP A 14 -8.11 10.59 -11.18
C ASP A 14 -7.73 11.90 -11.88
N GLY A 15 -6.62 12.49 -11.52
CA GLY A 15 -6.18 13.75 -12.08
C GLY A 15 -6.44 14.94 -11.15
N GLU A 16 -7.25 14.74 -10.12
CA GLU A 16 -7.59 15.80 -9.17
C GLU A 16 -7.34 15.40 -7.73
N ALA A 17 -7.73 14.20 -7.36
CA ALA A 17 -7.63 13.76 -5.97
C ALA A 17 -7.22 12.30 -5.90
N SER A 18 -6.59 11.95 -4.79
CA SER A 18 -6.25 10.55 -4.50
C SER A 18 -7.31 9.95 -3.58
N VAL A 19 -7.74 8.76 -3.90
CA VAL A 19 -8.74 8.03 -3.13
C VAL A 19 -8.16 6.67 -2.77
N ALA A 20 -8.29 6.28 -1.52
CA ALA A 20 -7.82 4.98 -1.07
C ALA A 20 -8.95 3.97 -1.07
N ASN A 21 -8.70 2.83 -1.68
CA ASN A 21 -9.59 1.68 -1.63
C ASN A 21 -8.84 0.52 -0.99
N ALA A 22 -9.56 -0.39 -0.34
CA ALA A 22 -8.91 -1.49 0.33
C ALA A 22 -9.67 -2.79 0.11
N VAL A 23 -8.90 -3.89 0.00
CA VAL A 23 -9.44 -5.24 -0.07
C VAL A 23 -8.79 -6.04 1.05
N THR A 24 -9.57 -6.80 1.77
CA THR A 24 -9.06 -7.56 2.91
C THR A 24 -9.05 -9.06 2.63
N PHE A 25 -8.10 -9.75 3.28
CA PHE A 25 -7.92 -11.19 3.13
C PHE A 25 -7.63 -11.79 4.48
N ASP A 26 -8.07 -13.03 4.70
CA ASP A 26 -7.76 -13.75 5.93
C ASP A 26 -6.43 -14.52 5.80
N SER A 27 -5.99 -14.75 4.58
CA SER A 27 -4.79 -15.55 4.31
C SER A 27 -3.64 -14.67 3.83
N PHE A 28 -2.47 -14.82 4.44
CA PHE A 28 -1.26 -14.13 3.99
C PHE A 28 -0.95 -14.48 2.53
N ALA A 29 -1.05 -15.76 2.18
CA ALA A 29 -0.71 -16.21 0.83
C ALA A 29 -1.61 -15.58 -0.22
N GLU A 30 -2.90 -15.47 0.07
CA GLU A 30 -3.82 -14.85 -0.87
C GLU A 30 -3.56 -13.36 -1.03
N ALA A 31 -3.29 -12.68 0.07
CA ALA A 31 -2.99 -11.25 0.04
C ALA A 31 -1.69 -10.99 -0.70
N GLU A 32 -0.67 -11.80 -0.43
CA GLU A 32 0.62 -11.65 -1.09
C GLU A 32 0.50 -11.87 -2.59
N ALA A 33 -0.24 -12.89 -3.00
CA ALA A 33 -0.46 -13.16 -4.41
C ALA A 33 -1.16 -11.99 -5.09
N ARG A 34 -2.15 -11.42 -4.42
CA ARG A 34 -2.85 -10.26 -4.96
C ARG A 34 -1.92 -9.06 -5.08
N PHE A 35 -1.12 -8.80 -4.04
CA PHE A 35 -0.17 -7.69 -4.05
C PHE A 35 0.83 -7.84 -5.20
N ASN A 36 1.31 -9.06 -5.42
CA ASN A 36 2.28 -9.32 -6.47
C ASN A 36 1.68 -9.19 -7.88
N ASP A 37 0.36 -9.38 -8.02
CA ASP A 37 -0.29 -9.23 -9.30
C ASP A 37 -0.61 -7.78 -9.66
N LEU A 38 -0.63 -6.90 -8.69
CA LEU A 38 -0.99 -5.52 -8.92
C LEU A 38 0.19 -4.74 -9.52
N ARG A 39 -0.13 -3.84 -10.44
CA ARG A 39 0.88 -2.99 -11.05
C ARG A 39 0.54 -1.53 -10.75
N VAL A 40 1.54 -0.78 -10.37
CA VAL A 40 1.35 0.65 -10.15
C VAL A 40 1.42 1.40 -11.47
N SER A 41 0.76 2.54 -11.54
CA SER A 41 0.69 3.36 -12.73
C SER A 41 0.38 4.79 -12.31
N GLU A 42 0.26 5.70 -13.26
CA GLU A 42 -0.11 7.08 -12.93
C GLU A 42 -1.49 7.14 -12.29
N GLU A 43 -2.37 6.23 -12.66
CA GLU A 43 -3.74 6.20 -12.13
C GLU A 43 -3.82 5.48 -10.79
N MET A 44 -2.86 4.62 -10.50
CA MET A 44 -2.78 3.90 -9.24
C MET A 44 -1.34 3.96 -8.76
N PRO A 45 -0.90 5.10 -8.24
CA PRO A 45 0.53 5.32 -7.98
C PRO A 45 1.08 4.63 -6.75
N CYS A 46 0.23 4.08 -5.91
CA CYS A 46 0.72 3.43 -4.70
C CYS A 46 -0.16 2.26 -4.29
N VAL A 47 0.47 1.16 -3.90
CA VAL A 47 -0.21 -0.03 -3.37
C VAL A 47 0.52 -0.44 -2.12
N GLU A 48 -0.21 -0.64 -1.03
CA GLU A 48 0.36 -1.02 0.25
C GLU A 48 -0.15 -2.39 0.68
N PHE A 49 0.74 -3.22 1.22
CA PHE A 49 0.39 -4.53 1.77
C PHE A 49 0.49 -4.40 3.28
N ILE A 50 -0.62 -4.55 3.98
CA ILE A 50 -0.74 -4.23 5.40
C ILE A 50 -1.21 -5.45 6.18
N LYS A 51 -0.58 -5.67 7.33
CA LYS A 51 -1.00 -6.68 8.28
C LYS A 51 -1.75 -5.98 9.40
N GLU A 52 -2.98 -6.43 9.69
CA GLU A 52 -3.79 -5.85 10.76
C GLU A 52 -4.05 -6.86 11.83
N ARG A 53 -4.04 -6.43 13.08
CA ARG A 53 -4.45 -7.25 14.21
C ARG A 53 -5.77 -6.73 14.71
N ILE A 54 -6.72 -7.63 14.90
CA ILE A 54 -8.09 -7.28 15.24
C ILE A 54 -8.49 -8.00 16.52
N ALA A 55 -9.08 -7.29 17.44
CA ALA A 55 -9.62 -7.87 18.66
C ALA A 55 -10.98 -7.23 18.93
N ASN A 56 -11.97 -8.06 19.23
CA ASN A 56 -13.33 -7.61 19.54
C ASN A 56 -13.91 -6.70 18.45
N GLY A 57 -13.60 -7.02 17.19
CA GLY A 57 -14.11 -6.25 16.06
C GLY A 57 -13.40 -4.94 15.79
N CYS A 58 -12.35 -4.64 16.56
CA CYS A 58 -11.61 -3.39 16.39
C CYS A 58 -10.17 -3.67 15.98
N ILE A 59 -9.61 -2.80 15.16
CA ILE A 59 -8.21 -2.89 14.78
C ILE A 59 -7.38 -2.39 15.95
N ILE A 60 -6.53 -3.25 16.48
CA ILE A 60 -5.68 -2.93 17.63
C ILE A 60 -4.22 -2.69 17.24
N GLY A 61 -3.88 -2.91 15.97
CA GLY A 61 -2.55 -2.62 15.47
C GLY A 61 -2.46 -2.91 14.00
N ASP A 62 -1.56 -2.24 13.30
CA ASP A 62 -1.30 -2.52 11.89
C ASP A 62 0.17 -2.33 11.60
N GLU A 63 0.62 -2.92 10.51
CA GLU A 63 2.01 -2.87 10.09
C GLU A 63 2.05 -2.94 8.58
N VAL A 64 2.74 -2.01 7.94
CA VAL A 64 2.93 -2.05 6.49
C VAL A 64 4.06 -3.04 6.21
N LEU A 65 3.73 -4.14 5.55
CA LEU A 65 4.69 -5.19 5.22
C LEU A 65 5.46 -4.88 3.95
N ASN A 66 4.82 -4.21 3.01
CA ASN A 66 5.46 -3.85 1.75
C ASN A 66 4.67 -2.71 1.10
N VAL A 67 5.35 -1.96 0.25
CA VAL A 67 4.71 -0.88 -0.49
C VAL A 67 5.33 -0.82 -1.88
N ARG A 68 4.50 -0.54 -2.88
CA ARG A 68 4.97 -0.38 -4.25
C ARG A 68 4.50 0.97 -4.74
N GLN A 69 5.41 1.74 -5.27
CA GLN A 69 5.10 3.09 -5.75
C GLN A 69 5.49 3.23 -7.21
N PHE A 70 4.73 4.05 -7.93
CA PHE A 70 5.00 4.31 -9.33
C PHE A 70 6.20 5.23 -9.43
N ALA A 71 7.27 4.72 -10.00
CA ALA A 71 8.55 5.39 -9.97
C ALA A 71 8.55 6.76 -10.64
N SER A 72 7.89 6.87 -11.76
CA SER A 72 7.92 8.14 -12.49
C SER A 72 7.20 9.25 -11.75
N ALA A 73 6.34 8.94 -10.80
CA ALA A 73 5.68 9.95 -10.01
C ALA A 73 6.67 10.67 -9.09
N PHE A 74 7.83 10.07 -8.85
CA PHE A 74 8.78 10.62 -7.91
C PHE A 74 10.14 10.95 -8.50
N GLU A 75 10.36 10.67 -9.77
CA GLU A 75 11.64 10.87 -10.36
C GLU A 75 12.13 12.29 -10.27
N GLY A 76 11.27 13.24 -10.50
CA GLY A 76 11.65 14.63 -10.44
C GLY A 76 11.95 15.11 -9.04
N GLN A 77 11.56 14.33 -8.03
CA GLN A 77 11.79 14.69 -6.65
C GLN A 77 13.00 14.02 -6.08
N ALA A 78 13.17 12.78 -6.41
CA ALA A 78 14.21 11.97 -5.84
C ALA A 78 15.55 12.39 -6.25
N ASN A 79 15.63 12.91 -7.34
CA ASN A 79 16.86 13.28 -7.77
C ASN A 79 17.15 14.60 -7.52
N ALA A 80 16.34 15.02 -6.97
CA ALA A 80 16.67 16.11 -6.45
C ALA A 80 17.29 15.85 -5.20
N GLY A 81 17.42 15.07 -5.27
CA GLY A 81 17.78 14.73 -4.60
C GLY A 81 17.84 14.31 -3.85
N GLY A 82 17.62 14.06 -3.79
CA GLY A 82 17.63 13.65 -3.36
C GLY A 82 17.72 13.21 -2.55
N LEU A 83 17.69 13.04 -2.42
CA LEU A 83 17.62 12.70 -1.98
C LEU A 83 18.10 12.61 -1.43
N PRO A 84 18.04 12.74 -1.47
CA PRO A 84 18.33 12.77 -1.18
C PRO A 84 18.81 12.76 -0.74
N SER A 85 18.66 12.82 -0.71
CA SER A 85 18.96 12.87 -0.76
C SER A 85 19.46 12.97 -0.37
N PHE A 86 19.39 12.96 -0.15
CA PHE A 86 19.70 13.17 -0.36
C PHE A 86 20.35 13.60 -0.26
N PRO A 87 20.56 13.47 -0.13
CA PRO A 87 20.91 14.08 -0.30
C PRO A 87 21.25 14.33 -0.39
#